data_96c3707150d2ec0f1fdd3849e8a94d15
#
_entry.id   96c3707150d2ec0f1fdd3849e8a94d15
#
_cell.length_a   1.000
_cell.length_b   1.000
_cell.length_c   1.000
_cell.angle_alpha   90.00
_cell.angle_beta   90.00
_cell.angle_gamma   90.00
#
_symmetry.space_group_name_H-M   'P 1'
#
loop_
_entity.id
_entity.type
_entity.pdbx_description
1 polymer ?
#
loop_
_entity_poly.entity_id
_entity_poly.type
_entity_poly.pdbx_seq_one_letter_code
_entity_poly.pdbx_strand_id
1 'polypeptide(L)'
;LGVDENTIVVSNHINSGGGEGAEIVYGLRNNSILSDMILNNIGDQGQIKRKTYQRRLPENPNKDYYYIIRETSPAESILVEYGFIDNSRDLNKLQNNLTDYSEAVVKGLADYLNVPYKKPGTSGGVDDDSNYYIVSRGDTLWSIANRVGLSVDELKRLNNLTTNNIVIGQRLLITKTPDTSNVYVVKKGDSLWSIARRYDL
;
A
#
# COMPACT_ATOMS: atom_id res chain seq x y z
N LEU A 1 -24.17 16.32 1.13
CA LEU A 1 -23.63 15.29 0.24
C LEU A 1 -24.82 14.55 -0.38
N GLY A 2 -24.91 14.50 -1.71
CA GLY A 2 -25.93 13.71 -2.40
C GLY A 2 -25.54 12.23 -2.34
N VAL A 3 -25.88 11.57 -1.24
CA VAL A 3 -25.68 10.12 -1.05
C VAL A 3 -27.00 9.40 -1.28
N ASP A 4 -26.92 8.23 -1.90
CA ASP A 4 -28.04 7.34 -2.19
C ASP A 4 -27.72 5.90 -1.72
N GLU A 5 -28.62 4.98 -1.97
CA GLU A 5 -28.46 3.57 -1.64
C GLU A 5 -27.34 2.84 -2.40
N ASN A 6 -26.83 3.42 -3.50
CA ASN A 6 -25.69 2.90 -4.27
C ASN A 6 -24.34 3.51 -3.82
N THR A 7 -24.39 4.38 -2.83
CA THR A 7 -23.19 5.06 -2.31
C THR A 7 -22.58 4.26 -1.16
N ILE A 8 -21.27 4.09 -1.18
CA ILE A 8 -20.50 3.59 -0.04
C ILE A 8 -19.71 4.75 0.57
N VAL A 9 -19.87 4.94 1.88
CA VAL A 9 -19.13 5.95 2.64
C VAL A 9 -18.13 5.27 3.55
N VAL A 10 -16.84 5.60 3.39
CA VAL A 10 -15.75 5.10 4.23
C VAL A 10 -15.15 6.26 5.02
N SER A 11 -15.19 6.18 6.33
CA SER A 11 -14.57 7.13 7.25
C SER A 11 -13.32 6.50 7.87
N ASN A 12 -12.15 7.10 7.65
CA ASN A 12 -10.87 6.56 8.11
C ASN A 12 -10.45 7.24 9.42
N HIS A 13 -10.14 6.43 10.44
CA HIS A 13 -9.83 6.87 11.80
C HIS A 13 -8.66 6.08 12.40
N ILE A 14 -8.12 6.62 13.48
CA ILE A 14 -7.20 5.96 14.40
C ILE A 14 -7.85 6.01 15.78
N ASN A 15 -8.05 4.85 16.38
CA ASN A 15 -8.71 4.67 17.66
C ASN A 15 -7.84 5.11 18.86
N SER A 16 -8.44 5.21 20.01
CA SER A 16 -7.78 5.42 21.31
C SER A 16 -8.57 4.71 22.41
N GLY A 17 -7.97 4.50 23.59
CA GLY A 17 -8.64 3.88 24.73
C GLY A 17 -8.07 2.52 25.13
N GLY A 18 -6.79 2.27 24.87
CA GLY A 18 -6.04 1.13 25.41
C GLY A 18 -6.30 -0.20 24.73
N GLY A 19 -6.79 -0.19 23.48
CA GLY A 19 -6.95 -1.39 22.68
C GLY A 19 -5.71 -1.76 21.88
N GLU A 20 -5.82 -2.79 21.02
CA GLU A 20 -4.82 -3.19 20.04
C GLU A 20 -5.51 -3.80 18.82
N GLY A 21 -5.07 -3.44 17.62
CA GLY A 21 -5.57 -3.96 16.35
C GLY A 21 -6.66 -3.12 15.69
N ALA A 22 -7.02 -3.48 14.46
CA ALA A 22 -8.02 -2.78 13.67
C ALA A 22 -9.44 -3.18 14.04
N GLU A 23 -10.35 -2.22 13.99
CA GLU A 23 -11.79 -2.42 14.15
C GLU A 23 -12.53 -1.74 13.00
N ILE A 24 -13.69 -2.29 12.62
CA ILE A 24 -14.57 -1.60 11.67
C ILE A 24 -15.98 -1.53 12.23
N VAL A 25 -16.54 -0.34 12.24
CA VAL A 25 -17.94 -0.09 12.61
C VAL A 25 -18.75 0.05 11.34
N TYR A 26 -19.86 -0.65 11.26
CA TYR A 26 -20.80 -0.55 10.14
C TYR A 26 -22.18 -0.13 10.59
N GLY A 27 -22.94 0.46 9.66
CA GLY A 27 -24.26 1.01 9.95
C GLY A 27 -25.29 -0.05 10.32
N LEU A 28 -26.25 0.31 11.19
CA LEU A 28 -27.34 -0.58 11.63
C LEU A 28 -28.19 -1.12 10.48
N ARG A 29 -28.21 -0.42 9.36
CA ARG A 29 -28.93 -0.79 8.14
C ARG A 29 -28.18 -1.76 7.23
N ASN A 30 -26.89 -2.00 7.51
CA ASN A 30 -26.00 -2.80 6.69
C ASN A 30 -25.69 -4.16 7.34
N ASN A 31 -25.18 -5.09 6.56
CA ASN A 31 -24.57 -6.32 7.05
C ASN A 31 -23.04 -6.13 7.22
N SER A 32 -22.35 -7.14 7.75
CA SER A 32 -20.91 -7.06 8.02
C SER A 32 -20.02 -7.42 6.83
N ILE A 33 -20.55 -7.82 5.67
CA ILE A 33 -19.77 -8.41 4.58
C ILE A 33 -18.64 -7.49 4.13
N LEU A 34 -18.95 -6.23 3.80
CA LEU A 34 -17.94 -5.25 3.41
C LEU A 34 -16.87 -5.05 4.51
N SER A 35 -17.34 -4.88 5.74
CA SER A 35 -16.47 -4.65 6.90
C SER A 35 -15.54 -5.82 7.16
N ASP A 36 -16.05 -7.05 7.07
CA ASP A 36 -15.26 -8.27 7.27
C ASP A 36 -14.21 -8.46 6.18
N MET A 37 -14.55 -8.17 4.92
CA MET A 37 -13.61 -8.20 3.80
C MET A 37 -12.48 -7.21 3.99
N ILE A 38 -12.79 -5.97 4.35
CA ILE A 38 -11.80 -4.93 4.61
C ILE A 38 -10.92 -5.29 5.81
N LEU A 39 -11.50 -5.74 6.92
CA LEU A 39 -10.75 -6.13 8.12
C LEU A 39 -9.80 -7.30 7.83
N ASN A 40 -10.23 -8.26 7.01
CA ASN A 40 -9.37 -9.37 6.57
C ASN A 40 -8.18 -8.84 5.75
N ASN A 41 -8.42 -7.97 4.77
CA ASN A 41 -7.35 -7.41 3.95
C ASN A 41 -6.35 -6.56 4.78
N ILE A 42 -6.83 -5.80 5.78
CA ILE A 42 -5.95 -5.06 6.71
C ILE A 42 -5.12 -6.05 7.55
N GLY A 43 -5.72 -7.15 8.00
CA GLY A 43 -5.03 -8.21 8.74
C GLY A 43 -3.96 -8.90 7.92
N ASP A 44 -4.18 -9.11 6.63
CA ASP A 44 -3.20 -9.69 5.70
C ASP A 44 -1.97 -8.78 5.51
N GLN A 45 -2.08 -7.48 5.83
CA GLN A 45 -0.96 -6.55 5.90
C GLN A 45 -0.27 -6.52 7.28
N GLY A 46 -0.57 -7.46 8.16
CA GLY A 46 0.09 -7.64 9.46
C GLY A 46 -0.55 -6.89 10.63
N GLN A 47 -1.72 -6.28 10.45
CA GLN A 47 -2.47 -5.72 11.58
C GLN A 47 -3.30 -6.81 12.28
N ILE A 48 -3.49 -6.67 13.61
CA ILE A 48 -4.36 -7.56 14.35
C ILE A 48 -5.81 -7.27 13.98
N LYS A 49 -6.53 -8.30 13.54
CA LYS A 49 -7.97 -8.22 13.29
C LYS A 49 -8.71 -8.31 14.62
N ARG A 50 -9.30 -7.21 15.06
CA ARG A 50 -9.98 -7.20 16.35
C ARG A 50 -11.46 -7.55 16.21
N LYS A 51 -12.23 -6.75 15.52
CA LYS A 51 -13.66 -7.02 15.29
C LYS A 51 -14.28 -6.10 14.24
N THR A 52 -15.41 -6.55 13.71
CA THR A 52 -16.41 -5.72 13.05
C THR A 52 -17.66 -5.65 13.93
N TYR A 53 -18.29 -4.50 14.04
CA TYR A 53 -19.46 -4.35 14.92
C TYR A 53 -20.33 -3.15 14.56
N GLN A 54 -21.56 -3.16 15.09
CA GLN A 54 -22.49 -2.04 15.08
C GLN A 54 -22.50 -1.37 16.45
N ARG A 55 -22.65 -0.05 16.49
CA ARG A 55 -22.77 0.69 17.74
C ARG A 55 -24.01 1.56 17.72
N ARG A 56 -24.86 1.37 18.69
CA ARG A 56 -26.13 2.08 18.86
C ARG A 56 -25.96 3.32 19.72
N LEU A 57 -26.72 4.38 19.37
CA LEU A 57 -26.76 5.59 20.19
C LEU A 57 -27.50 5.27 21.51
N PRO A 58 -26.91 5.56 22.70
CA PRO A 58 -27.50 5.20 23.98
C PRO A 58 -28.90 5.79 24.18
N GLU A 59 -29.13 7.05 23.78
CA GLU A 59 -30.40 7.77 23.94
C GLU A 59 -31.45 7.32 22.92
N ASN A 60 -31.03 6.67 21.82
CA ASN A 60 -31.92 6.14 20.79
C ASN A 60 -31.30 4.92 20.10
N PRO A 61 -31.54 3.71 20.62
CA PRO A 61 -30.93 2.48 20.09
C PRO A 61 -31.30 2.12 18.64
N ASN A 62 -32.26 2.81 18.05
CA ASN A 62 -32.57 2.65 16.63
C ASN A 62 -31.71 3.51 15.71
N LYS A 63 -30.79 4.30 16.26
CA LYS A 63 -29.85 5.13 15.53
C LYS A 63 -28.43 4.69 15.74
N ASP A 64 -27.60 4.86 14.70
CA ASP A 64 -26.17 4.65 14.77
C ASP A 64 -25.51 5.65 15.74
N TYR A 65 -24.55 5.17 16.52
CA TYR A 65 -23.77 5.99 17.46
C TYR A 65 -22.94 7.06 16.74
N TYR A 66 -22.22 6.65 15.70
CA TYR A 66 -21.32 7.55 14.98
C TYR A 66 -22.09 8.46 14.04
N TYR A 67 -21.84 9.75 14.16
CA TYR A 67 -22.47 10.81 13.37
C TYR A 67 -22.35 10.54 11.87
N ILE A 68 -21.13 10.24 11.39
CA ILE A 68 -20.88 10.01 9.96
C ILE A 68 -21.71 8.84 9.40
N ILE A 69 -21.92 7.78 10.16
CA ILE A 69 -22.74 6.64 9.73
C ILE A 69 -24.23 7.00 9.76
N ARG A 70 -24.64 7.76 10.77
CA ARG A 70 -26.04 8.17 10.96
C ARG A 70 -26.51 9.15 9.89
N GLU A 71 -25.70 10.16 9.58
CA GLU A 71 -26.11 11.25 8.69
C GLU A 71 -25.84 10.96 7.19
N THR A 72 -25.31 9.83 6.87
CA THR A 72 -25.10 9.37 5.48
C THR A 72 -26.11 8.33 5.02
N SER A 73 -27.24 8.19 5.72
CA SER A 73 -28.34 7.38 5.24
C SER A 73 -28.92 7.96 3.93
N PRO A 74 -29.23 7.12 2.91
CA PRO A 74 -29.31 5.65 2.93
C PRO A 74 -28.03 4.92 2.52
N ALA A 75 -26.91 5.59 2.33
CA ALA A 75 -25.64 4.98 1.89
C ALA A 75 -25.20 3.82 2.79
N GLU A 76 -24.48 2.86 2.23
CA GLU A 76 -23.73 1.89 3.02
C GLU A 76 -22.51 2.57 3.65
N SER A 77 -22.45 2.65 4.98
CA SER A 77 -21.45 3.46 5.67
C SER A 77 -20.69 2.64 6.67
N ILE A 78 -19.34 2.76 6.60
CA ILE A 78 -18.40 2.14 7.52
C ILE A 78 -17.43 3.16 8.08
N LEU A 79 -16.92 2.89 9.28
CA LEU A 79 -15.86 3.63 9.93
C LEU A 79 -14.72 2.65 10.24
N VAL A 80 -13.56 2.90 9.66
CA VAL A 80 -12.37 2.05 9.77
C VAL A 80 -11.44 2.65 10.81
N GLU A 81 -11.18 1.90 11.88
CA GLU A 81 -10.19 2.19 12.90
C GLU A 81 -8.97 1.32 12.64
N TYR A 82 -7.89 1.89 12.13
CA TYR A 82 -6.70 1.15 11.72
C TYR A 82 -5.88 0.57 12.86
N GLY A 83 -6.07 1.04 14.08
CA GLY A 83 -5.35 0.66 15.30
C GLY A 83 -5.48 1.74 16.37
N PHE A 84 -4.82 1.56 17.50
CA PHE A 84 -4.91 2.46 18.64
C PHE A 84 -3.67 3.34 18.75
N ILE A 85 -3.85 4.66 18.76
CA ILE A 85 -2.75 5.63 18.82
C ILE A 85 -2.00 5.57 20.15
N ASP A 86 -2.67 5.15 21.22
CA ASP A 86 -2.15 4.98 22.56
C ASP A 86 -1.56 3.58 22.83
N ASN A 87 -1.51 2.72 21.83
CA ASN A 87 -0.82 1.43 21.85
C ASN A 87 0.48 1.51 21.06
N SER A 88 1.64 1.28 21.69
CA SER A 88 2.95 1.43 21.07
C SER A 88 3.18 0.48 19.88
N ARG A 89 2.59 -0.73 19.90
CA ARG A 89 2.70 -1.69 18.79
C ARG A 89 1.88 -1.24 17.58
N ASP A 90 0.65 -0.77 17.83
CA ASP A 90 -0.20 -0.22 16.78
C ASP A 90 0.39 1.07 16.20
N LEU A 91 0.88 1.98 17.06
CA LEU A 91 1.52 3.21 16.63
C LEU A 91 2.71 2.93 15.70
N ASN A 92 3.56 1.96 16.06
CA ASN A 92 4.68 1.55 15.20
C ASN A 92 4.20 1.01 13.85
N LYS A 93 3.20 0.15 13.85
CA LYS A 93 2.60 -0.39 12.62
C LYS A 93 1.97 0.70 11.75
N LEU A 94 1.23 1.64 12.37
CA LEU A 94 0.61 2.76 11.67
C LEU A 94 1.65 3.67 11.02
N GLN A 95 2.75 3.96 11.71
CA GLN A 95 3.84 4.77 11.15
C GLN A 95 4.53 4.12 9.94
N ASN A 96 4.62 2.79 9.93
CA ASN A 96 5.36 2.07 8.90
C ASN A 96 4.47 1.53 7.77
N ASN A 97 3.20 1.18 8.05
CA ASN A 97 2.36 0.41 7.13
C ASN A 97 1.01 1.10 6.79
N LEU A 98 0.81 2.37 7.16
CA LEU A 98 -0.49 3.05 6.94
C LEU A 98 -0.90 3.03 5.46
N THR A 99 0.05 3.15 4.55
CA THR A 99 -0.23 3.07 3.11
C THR A 99 -0.76 1.70 2.72
N ASP A 100 -0.18 0.62 3.24
CA ASP A 100 -0.62 -0.73 2.92
C ASP A 100 -1.99 -1.04 3.55
N TYR A 101 -2.27 -0.49 4.74
CA TYR A 101 -3.60 -0.59 5.36
C TYR A 101 -4.66 0.19 4.58
N SER A 102 -4.34 1.40 4.11
CA SER A 102 -5.24 2.20 3.27
C SER A 102 -5.52 1.50 1.94
N GLU A 103 -4.50 0.88 1.37
CA GLU A 103 -4.58 0.08 0.15
C GLU A 103 -5.45 -1.16 0.35
N ALA A 104 -5.35 -1.82 1.51
CA ALA A 104 -6.18 -2.96 1.88
C ALA A 104 -7.67 -2.59 1.95
N VAL A 105 -8.00 -1.36 2.38
CA VAL A 105 -9.38 -0.84 2.35
C VAL A 105 -9.88 -0.72 0.91
N VAL A 106 -9.08 -0.11 0.02
CA VAL A 106 -9.45 0.05 -1.40
C VAL A 106 -9.62 -1.31 -2.09
N LYS A 107 -8.72 -2.25 -1.80
CA LYS A 107 -8.84 -3.63 -2.30
C LYS A 107 -10.12 -4.30 -1.80
N GLY A 108 -10.45 -4.16 -0.51
CA GLY A 108 -11.67 -4.70 0.07
C GLY A 108 -12.94 -4.13 -0.56
N LEU A 109 -12.95 -2.84 -0.88
CA LEU A 109 -14.02 -2.20 -1.64
C LEU A 109 -14.14 -2.77 -3.05
N ALA A 110 -13.02 -2.93 -3.75
CA ALA A 110 -13.02 -3.49 -5.10
C ALA A 110 -13.51 -4.94 -5.13
N ASP A 111 -13.07 -5.76 -4.18
CA ASP A 111 -13.51 -7.15 -4.01
C ASP A 111 -15.04 -7.20 -3.72
N TYR A 112 -15.53 -6.32 -2.83
CA TYR A 112 -16.96 -6.23 -2.50
C TYR A 112 -17.82 -5.83 -3.69
N LEU A 113 -17.34 -4.87 -4.48
CA LEU A 113 -18.03 -4.38 -5.69
C LEU A 113 -17.82 -5.30 -6.90
N ASN A 114 -17.04 -6.38 -6.75
CA ASN A 114 -16.65 -7.28 -7.83
C ASN A 114 -16.04 -6.55 -9.03
N VAL A 115 -15.19 -5.54 -8.76
CA VAL A 115 -14.45 -4.81 -9.78
C VAL A 115 -12.95 -5.16 -9.73
N PRO A 116 -12.26 -5.23 -10.91
CA PRO A 116 -10.84 -5.51 -10.92
C PRO A 116 -10.06 -4.44 -10.13
N TYR A 117 -9.25 -4.88 -9.17
CA TYR A 117 -8.38 -4.02 -8.42
C TYR A 117 -6.98 -3.97 -9.03
N LYS A 118 -6.47 -2.74 -9.20
CA LYS A 118 -5.07 -2.50 -9.51
C LYS A 118 -4.47 -1.61 -8.41
N LYS A 119 -3.46 -2.13 -7.70
CA LYS A 119 -2.74 -1.34 -6.70
C LYS A 119 -2.15 -0.10 -7.37
N PRO A 120 -2.41 1.15 -6.86
CA PRO A 120 -1.75 2.35 -7.36
C PRO A 120 -0.24 2.21 -7.18
N GLY A 121 0.51 2.50 -8.22
CA GLY A 121 1.96 2.28 -8.22
C GLY A 121 2.38 0.91 -8.79
N THR A 122 1.45 -0.02 -9.10
CA THR A 122 1.74 -1.10 -10.04
C THR A 122 1.62 -0.62 -11.49
N SER A 123 1.15 0.63 -11.73
CA SER A 123 1.36 1.36 -12.99
C SER A 123 2.65 2.19 -12.98
N GLY A 124 3.36 2.35 -11.85
CA GLY A 124 4.77 2.55 -11.74
C GLY A 124 5.46 1.21 -11.74
N GLY A 125 4.81 0.19 -12.34
CA GLY A 125 5.43 -1.06 -12.68
C GLY A 125 6.42 -0.73 -13.78
N VAL A 126 7.58 -1.29 -13.68
CA VAL A 126 8.44 -1.59 -14.79
C VAL A 126 7.51 -1.92 -15.97
N ASP A 127 7.31 -0.96 -16.91
CA ASP A 127 6.89 -1.33 -18.24
C ASP A 127 7.85 -2.46 -18.62
N ASP A 128 7.36 -3.56 -19.11
CA ASP A 128 8.17 -4.74 -19.50
C ASP A 128 9.36 -4.36 -20.42
N ASP A 129 9.42 -3.11 -20.83
CA ASP A 129 10.43 -2.48 -21.69
C ASP A 129 11.11 -1.25 -21.06
N SER A 130 10.76 -0.82 -19.82
CA SER A 130 11.38 0.37 -19.19
C SER A 130 12.25 0.00 -18.00
N ASN A 131 13.52 0.30 -18.09
CA ASN A 131 14.51 0.20 -17.02
C ASN A 131 14.29 1.26 -15.91
N TYR A 132 13.11 1.86 -15.85
CA TYR A 132 12.82 2.98 -14.98
C TYR A 132 11.58 2.74 -14.11
N TYR A 133 11.64 3.25 -12.88
CA TYR A 133 10.53 3.35 -11.95
C TYR A 133 10.06 4.81 -11.88
N ILE A 134 8.74 5.05 -11.94
CA ILE A 134 8.19 6.40 -11.72
C ILE A 134 7.72 6.50 -10.28
N VAL A 135 8.29 7.44 -9.53
CA VAL A 135 7.96 7.68 -8.12
C VAL A 135 6.51 8.08 -7.98
N SER A 136 5.78 7.37 -7.15
CA SER A 136 4.38 7.60 -6.82
C SER A 136 4.22 8.21 -5.43
N ARG A 137 3.03 8.71 -5.13
CA ARG A 137 2.73 9.26 -3.80
C ARG A 137 2.88 8.18 -2.73
N GLY A 138 3.66 8.48 -1.68
CA GLY A 138 3.94 7.56 -0.58
C GLY A 138 5.19 6.70 -0.78
N ASP A 139 5.84 6.77 -1.95
CA ASP A 139 7.11 6.08 -2.15
C ASP A 139 8.24 6.69 -1.35
N THR A 140 9.14 5.82 -0.91
CA THR A 140 10.45 6.15 -0.37
C THR A 140 11.51 5.41 -1.17
N LEU A 141 12.77 5.87 -1.14
CA LEU A 141 13.86 5.11 -1.78
C LEU A 141 13.94 3.68 -1.24
N TRP A 142 13.65 3.48 0.04
CA TRP A 142 13.66 2.15 0.65
C TRP A 142 12.55 1.26 0.09
N SER A 143 11.31 1.77 0.01
CA SER A 143 10.18 0.99 -0.52
C SER A 143 10.37 0.63 -1.99
N ILE A 144 10.92 1.57 -2.78
CA ILE A 144 11.21 1.34 -4.20
C ILE A 144 12.35 0.32 -4.35
N ALA A 145 13.46 0.50 -3.64
CA ALA A 145 14.61 -0.40 -3.69
C ALA A 145 14.20 -1.85 -3.35
N ASN A 146 13.43 -2.02 -2.26
CA ASN A 146 12.92 -3.34 -1.85
C ASN A 146 12.01 -3.97 -2.91
N ARG A 147 11.15 -3.17 -3.55
CA ARG A 147 10.22 -3.62 -4.61
C ARG A 147 10.95 -4.12 -5.86
N VAL A 148 12.08 -3.47 -6.20
CA VAL A 148 12.85 -3.78 -7.43
C VAL A 148 14.08 -4.67 -7.17
N GLY A 149 14.25 -5.17 -5.94
CA GLY A 149 15.34 -6.08 -5.58
C GLY A 149 16.72 -5.40 -5.53
N LEU A 150 16.77 -4.10 -5.27
CA LEU A 150 18.00 -3.32 -5.08
C LEU A 150 18.17 -2.91 -3.61
N SER A 151 19.40 -2.61 -3.20
CA SER A 151 19.63 -1.83 -1.99
C SER A 151 19.36 -0.35 -2.23
N VAL A 152 19.10 0.42 -1.16
CA VAL A 152 18.94 1.88 -1.24
C VAL A 152 20.18 2.54 -1.83
N ASP A 153 21.36 2.07 -1.46
CA ASP A 153 22.64 2.61 -1.96
C ASP A 153 22.84 2.32 -3.45
N GLU A 154 22.44 1.14 -3.93
CA GLU A 154 22.48 0.83 -5.36
C GLU A 154 21.50 1.72 -6.13
N LEU A 155 20.27 1.90 -5.63
CA LEU A 155 19.28 2.76 -6.26
C LEU A 155 19.74 4.23 -6.30
N LYS A 156 20.34 4.72 -5.21
CA LYS A 156 20.96 6.05 -5.17
C LYS A 156 22.10 6.19 -6.18
N ARG A 157 22.99 5.22 -6.23
CA ARG A 157 24.13 5.23 -7.15
C ARG A 157 23.69 5.22 -8.60
N LEU A 158 22.71 4.37 -8.95
CA LEU A 158 22.14 4.30 -10.31
C LEU A 158 21.54 5.64 -10.78
N ASN A 159 21.05 6.44 -9.81
CA ASN A 159 20.34 7.68 -10.10
C ASN A 159 21.11 8.95 -9.71
N ASN A 160 22.39 8.84 -9.32
CA ASN A 160 23.23 9.95 -8.86
C ASN A 160 22.59 10.75 -7.69
N LEU A 161 21.84 10.06 -6.80
CA LEU A 161 21.18 10.70 -5.68
C LEU A 161 22.12 10.83 -4.49
N THR A 162 22.28 12.05 -3.99
CA THR A 162 23.10 12.35 -2.80
C THR A 162 22.31 12.25 -1.50
N THR A 163 20.99 12.40 -1.57
CA THR A 163 20.04 12.32 -0.44
C THR A 163 19.00 11.23 -0.66
N ASN A 164 18.14 10.99 0.34
CA ASN A 164 17.01 10.07 0.21
C ASN A 164 15.73 10.76 -0.30
N ASN A 165 15.79 12.06 -0.62
CA ASN A 165 14.64 12.80 -1.09
C ASN A 165 14.34 12.46 -2.55
N ILE A 166 13.10 12.09 -2.79
CA ILE A 166 12.53 11.83 -4.12
C ILE A 166 11.23 12.61 -4.26
N VAL A 167 10.85 12.91 -5.49
CA VAL A 167 9.61 13.65 -5.77
C VAL A 167 8.66 12.81 -6.63
N ILE A 168 7.36 12.99 -6.42
CA ILE A 168 6.33 12.31 -7.22
C ILE A 168 6.54 12.62 -8.70
N GLY A 169 6.48 11.58 -9.54
CA GLY A 169 6.74 11.68 -10.98
C GLY A 169 8.22 11.58 -11.35
N GLN A 170 9.15 11.54 -10.39
CA GLN A 170 10.57 11.33 -10.67
C GLN A 170 10.79 9.94 -11.28
N ARG A 171 11.57 9.89 -12.37
CA ARG A 171 11.99 8.62 -12.98
C ARG A 171 13.29 8.16 -12.33
N LEU A 172 13.28 6.93 -11.80
CA LEU A 172 14.45 6.30 -11.21
C LEU A 172 14.86 5.09 -12.06
N LEU A 173 16.12 5.06 -12.46
CA LEU A 173 16.72 3.87 -13.11
C LEU A 173 16.77 2.74 -12.09
N ILE A 174 16.20 1.58 -12.42
CA ILE A 174 16.05 0.44 -11.51
C ILE A 174 16.75 -0.83 -11.99
N THR A 175 17.28 -0.81 -13.20
CA THR A 175 18.10 -1.92 -13.70
C THR A 175 19.56 -1.51 -13.68
N LYS A 176 20.40 -2.41 -13.24
CA LYS A 176 21.82 -2.29 -13.51
C LYS A 176 21.96 -2.30 -15.03
N THR A 177 22.35 -1.17 -15.65
CA THR A 177 22.94 -1.25 -16.98
C THR A 177 24.02 -2.33 -16.87
N PRO A 178 24.04 -3.33 -17.76
CA PRO A 178 25.13 -4.30 -17.75
C PRO A 178 26.42 -3.47 -17.60
N ASP A 179 27.22 -3.80 -16.60
CA ASP A 179 28.51 -3.12 -16.41
C ASP A 179 29.33 -3.39 -17.67
N THR A 180 29.29 -2.44 -18.60
CA THR A 180 30.01 -2.56 -19.86
C THR A 180 31.52 -2.53 -19.65
N SER A 181 31.99 -2.24 -18.40
CA SER A 181 33.40 -2.36 -18.02
C SER A 181 33.86 -3.81 -18.05
N ASN A 182 32.96 -4.77 -17.92
CA ASN A 182 33.26 -6.22 -17.98
C ASN A 182 32.72 -6.88 -19.28
N VAL A 183 32.27 -6.09 -20.25
CA VAL A 183 31.79 -6.64 -21.55
C VAL A 183 32.96 -6.54 -22.54
N TYR A 184 33.39 -7.70 -23.02
CA TYR A 184 34.33 -7.78 -24.12
C TYR A 184 33.61 -7.93 -25.45
N VAL A 185 33.82 -7.00 -26.37
CA VAL A 185 33.29 -7.12 -27.73
C VAL A 185 34.17 -8.07 -28.53
N VAL A 186 33.62 -9.24 -28.88
CA VAL A 186 34.32 -10.28 -29.64
C VAL A 186 34.73 -9.74 -31.00
N LYS A 187 36.00 -9.89 -31.37
CA LYS A 187 36.58 -9.48 -32.65
C LYS A 187 36.89 -10.69 -33.51
N LYS A 188 36.98 -10.47 -34.82
CA LYS A 188 37.40 -11.54 -35.75
C LYS A 188 38.78 -12.08 -35.36
N GLY A 189 38.84 -13.38 -35.08
CA GLY A 189 40.07 -14.09 -34.65
C GLY A 189 40.10 -14.37 -33.14
N ASP A 190 39.12 -13.91 -32.37
CA ASP A 190 39.02 -14.27 -30.96
C ASP A 190 38.48 -15.68 -30.77
N SER A 191 38.92 -16.31 -29.68
CA SER A 191 38.33 -17.56 -29.17
C SER A 191 38.01 -17.37 -27.70
N LEU A 192 37.08 -18.16 -27.14
CA LEU A 192 36.77 -18.15 -25.71
C LEU A 192 38.04 -18.32 -24.87
N TRP A 193 39.00 -19.17 -25.29
CA TRP A 193 40.26 -19.38 -24.62
C TRP A 193 41.14 -18.11 -24.61
N SER A 194 41.25 -17.40 -25.75
CA SER A 194 42.06 -16.18 -25.85
C SER A 194 41.47 -15.03 -25.05
N ILE A 195 40.12 -14.98 -24.96
CA ILE A 195 39.39 -13.99 -24.16
C ILE A 195 39.55 -14.30 -22.67
N ALA A 196 39.30 -15.54 -22.22
CA ALA A 196 39.45 -15.96 -20.83
C ALA A 196 40.88 -15.66 -20.30
N ARG A 197 41.92 -16.04 -21.08
CA ARG A 197 43.31 -15.77 -20.69
C ARG A 197 43.66 -14.28 -20.56
N ARG A 198 42.96 -13.40 -21.30
CA ARG A 198 43.16 -11.95 -21.20
C ARG A 198 42.63 -11.36 -19.89
N TYR A 199 41.64 -12.03 -19.31
CA TYR A 199 40.95 -11.63 -18.07
C TYR A 199 41.28 -12.53 -16.87
N ASP A 200 42.36 -13.36 -16.99
CA ASP A 200 42.79 -14.30 -15.95
C ASP A 200 41.68 -15.24 -15.44
N LEU A 201 40.80 -15.69 -16.35
CA LEU A 201 39.71 -16.62 -16.08
C LEU A 201 40.04 -18.04 -16.53
#